data_43ccb53011025523ca7a677ba905d5b0
#
_entry.id   43ccb53011025523ca7a677ba905d5b0
#
_cell.length_a   1.000
_cell.length_b   1.000
_cell.length_c   1.000
_cell.angle_alpha   90.00
_cell.angle_beta   90.00
_cell.angle_gamma   90.00
#
_symmetry.space_group_name_H-M   'P 1'
#
loop_
_entity.id
_entity.type
_entity.pdbx_description
1 polymer ?
#
loop_
_entity_poly.entity_id
_entity_poly.type
_entity_poly.pdbx_seq_one_letter_code
_entity_poly.pdbx_strand_id
1 'polypeptide(L)'
;MSHPRYLGLDVGNRRIGVAVSDELGLTAQPVMTLERRRNPREDLRSLARLARRLGVAAIVVGNPVHLSGELSPQAARTQAFAAELGELTGLPIHLWDERLTTREAHQILYEAGHARQDHRRVVDQVAATLILRSFMEEQGTGVKEQGAGSEGAG
;
A
#
# COMPACT_ATOMS: atom_id res chain seq x y z
N MET A 1 -9.62 12.45 -19.03
CA MET A 1 -8.98 12.87 -17.79
C MET A 1 -8.42 11.67 -17.07
N SER A 2 -7.24 11.81 -16.53
CA SER A 2 -6.63 10.73 -15.80
C SER A 2 -7.12 10.73 -14.35
N HIS A 3 -7.14 9.56 -13.77
CA HIS A 3 -7.46 9.41 -12.36
C HIS A 3 -6.20 9.60 -11.53
N PRO A 4 -6.34 9.99 -10.27
CA PRO A 4 -5.16 10.08 -9.41
C PRO A 4 -4.53 8.71 -9.28
N ARG A 5 -3.21 8.69 -9.30
CA ARG A 5 -2.47 7.46 -9.12
C ARG A 5 -2.06 7.33 -7.66
N TYR A 6 -2.03 6.11 -7.19
CA TYR A 6 -1.66 5.80 -5.82
C TYR A 6 -0.46 4.89 -5.81
N LEU A 7 0.41 5.10 -4.84
CA LEU A 7 1.51 4.20 -4.57
C LEU A 7 1.11 3.32 -3.39
N GLY A 8 1.22 2.01 -3.56
CA GLY A 8 0.89 1.08 -2.48
C GLY A 8 2.15 0.48 -1.88
N LEU A 9 2.21 0.41 -0.57
CA LEU A 9 3.38 -0.07 0.15
C LEU A 9 3.02 -1.14 1.16
N ASP A 10 3.81 -2.20 1.19
CA ASP A 10 3.79 -3.19 2.24
C ASP A 10 5.13 -3.10 2.96
N VAL A 11 5.15 -2.47 4.13
CA VAL A 11 6.38 -2.13 4.83
C VAL A 11 6.75 -3.26 5.77
N GLY A 12 7.72 -4.08 5.36
CA GLY A 12 8.25 -5.14 6.20
C GLY A 12 9.51 -4.71 6.91
N ASN A 13 10.04 -5.62 7.74
CA ASN A 13 11.26 -5.33 8.47
C ASN A 13 12.49 -5.33 7.57
N ARG A 14 12.49 -6.18 6.57
CA ARG A 14 13.65 -6.33 5.68
C ARG A 14 13.41 -5.74 4.30
N ARG A 15 12.18 -5.74 3.84
CA ARG A 15 11.86 -5.33 2.48
C ARG A 15 10.55 -4.57 2.48
N ILE A 16 10.41 -3.71 1.49
CA ILE A 16 9.18 -2.97 1.25
C ILE A 16 8.69 -3.34 -0.14
N GLY A 17 7.50 -3.91 -0.20
CA GLY A 17 6.86 -4.18 -1.48
C GLY A 17 6.20 -2.93 -1.99
N VAL A 18 6.27 -2.69 -3.29
CA VAL A 18 5.78 -1.45 -3.90
C VAL A 18 4.88 -1.78 -5.08
N ALA A 19 3.73 -1.14 -5.14
CA ALA A 19 2.79 -1.25 -6.23
C ALA A 19 2.31 0.14 -6.62
N VAL A 20 1.71 0.26 -7.80
CA VAL A 20 1.18 1.53 -8.25
C VAL A 20 -0.11 1.28 -9.01
N SER A 21 -1.06 2.21 -8.90
CA SER A 21 -2.28 2.14 -9.70
C SER A 21 -2.02 2.71 -11.08
N ASP A 22 -2.82 2.27 -12.05
CA ASP A 22 -2.68 2.76 -13.41
C ASP A 22 -3.33 4.14 -13.55
N GLU A 23 -3.12 4.75 -14.70
CA GLU A 23 -3.62 6.09 -14.94
C GLU A 23 -5.14 6.13 -15.08
N LEU A 24 -5.73 4.99 -15.37
CA LEU A 24 -7.19 4.91 -15.51
C LEU A 24 -7.88 4.60 -14.19
N GLY A 25 -7.12 4.29 -13.14
CA GLY A 25 -7.70 3.98 -11.85
C GLY A 25 -8.39 2.63 -11.80
N LEU A 26 -8.03 1.71 -12.68
CA LEU A 26 -8.70 0.42 -12.78
C LEU A 26 -7.92 -0.72 -12.13
N THR A 27 -6.60 -0.67 -12.18
CA THR A 27 -5.78 -1.78 -11.73
C THR A 27 -4.65 -1.31 -10.84
N ALA A 28 -4.15 -2.24 -10.02
CA ALA A 28 -2.93 -2.05 -9.27
C ALA A 28 -1.89 -3.01 -9.82
N GLN A 29 -0.65 -2.56 -9.95
CA GLN A 29 0.41 -3.35 -10.56
C GLN A 29 1.65 -3.32 -9.71
N PRO A 30 2.39 -4.42 -9.65
CA PRO A 30 3.64 -4.45 -8.89
C PRO A 30 4.69 -3.57 -9.57
N VAL A 31 5.52 -2.94 -8.75
CA VAL A 31 6.58 -2.09 -9.25
C VAL A 31 7.94 -2.67 -8.91
N MET A 32 8.20 -2.87 -7.63
CA MET A 32 9.50 -3.37 -7.20
C MET A 32 9.43 -3.79 -5.74
N THR A 33 10.50 -4.40 -5.27
CA THR A 33 10.72 -4.67 -3.86
C THR A 33 11.99 -3.93 -3.46
N LEU A 34 11.86 -3.08 -2.45
CA LEU A 34 13.00 -2.32 -1.95
C LEU A 34 13.62 -3.06 -0.76
N GLU A 35 14.90 -3.38 -0.88
CA GLU A 35 15.65 -3.94 0.25
C GLU A 35 15.93 -2.82 1.22
N ARG A 36 15.54 -3.00 2.48
CA ARG A 36 15.71 -1.95 3.47
C ARG A 36 17.17 -1.84 3.86
N ARG A 37 17.59 -0.61 4.04
CA ARG A 37 18.96 -0.30 4.39
C ARG A 37 19.04 -0.04 5.88
N ARG A 38 20.30 0.09 6.34
CA ARG A 38 20.53 0.34 7.74
C ARG A 38 19.91 1.67 8.18
N ASN A 39 20.01 2.68 7.31
CA ASN A 39 19.50 4.01 7.61
C ASN A 39 18.10 4.14 7.00
N PRO A 40 17.06 4.22 7.84
CA PRO A 40 15.69 4.33 7.32
C PRO A 40 15.46 5.56 6.45
N ARG A 41 16.26 6.60 6.64
CA ARG A 41 16.11 7.81 5.81
C ARG A 41 16.40 7.53 4.36
N GLU A 42 17.33 6.61 4.08
CA GLU A 42 17.62 6.26 2.70
C GLU A 42 16.44 5.57 2.04
N ASP A 43 15.73 4.75 2.81
CA ASP A 43 14.53 4.09 2.30
C ASP A 43 13.46 5.13 2.00
N LEU A 44 13.28 6.09 2.92
CA LEU A 44 12.29 7.14 2.72
C LEU A 44 12.60 7.97 1.49
N ARG A 45 13.87 8.32 1.29
CA ARG A 45 14.27 9.10 0.13
C ARG A 45 14.05 8.34 -1.17
N SER A 46 14.35 7.04 -1.16
CA SER A 46 14.13 6.21 -2.33
C SER A 46 12.66 6.18 -2.71
N LEU A 47 11.79 6.02 -1.71
CA LEU A 47 10.36 6.00 -1.97
C LEU A 47 9.84 7.35 -2.40
N ALA A 48 10.38 8.42 -1.83
CA ALA A 48 9.97 9.77 -2.23
C ALA A 48 10.34 10.04 -3.68
N ARG A 49 11.53 9.62 -4.09
CA ARG A 49 11.95 9.78 -5.50
C ARG A 49 11.07 8.97 -6.43
N LEU A 50 10.73 7.76 -6.01
CA LEU A 50 9.89 6.90 -6.82
C LEU A 50 8.50 7.50 -6.96
N ALA A 51 7.93 7.99 -5.85
CA ALA A 51 6.61 8.62 -5.88
C ALA A 51 6.59 9.80 -6.84
N ARG A 52 7.65 10.59 -6.82
CA ARG A 52 7.74 11.74 -7.72
C ARG A 52 7.86 11.30 -9.17
N ARG A 53 8.68 10.29 -9.42
CA ARG A 53 8.88 9.79 -10.77
C ARG A 53 7.60 9.24 -11.36
N LEU A 54 6.83 8.54 -10.53
CA LEU A 54 5.57 7.94 -10.98
C LEU A 54 4.42 8.93 -10.98
N GLY A 55 4.61 10.11 -10.40
CA GLY A 55 3.57 11.13 -10.39
C GLY A 55 2.36 10.74 -9.58
N VAL A 56 2.55 10.04 -8.46
CA VAL A 56 1.41 9.62 -7.66
C VAL A 56 0.87 10.78 -6.84
N ALA A 57 -0.43 10.72 -6.58
CA ALA A 57 -1.13 11.76 -5.84
C ALA A 57 -1.22 11.45 -4.35
N ALA A 58 -1.07 10.20 -3.98
CA ALA A 58 -1.19 9.78 -2.59
C ALA A 58 -0.53 8.43 -2.42
N ILE A 59 -0.28 8.06 -1.16
CA ILE A 59 0.41 6.81 -0.82
C ILE A 59 -0.49 6.01 0.12
N VAL A 60 -0.66 4.73 -0.18
CA VAL A 60 -1.44 3.80 0.62
C VAL A 60 -0.46 2.85 1.29
N VAL A 61 -0.50 2.78 2.61
CA VAL A 61 0.42 1.93 3.38
C VAL A 61 -0.40 0.88 4.13
N GLY A 62 -0.07 -0.38 3.94
CA GLY A 62 -0.72 -1.45 4.67
C GLY A 62 -0.42 -1.37 6.16
N ASN A 63 -1.44 -1.46 6.98
CA ASN A 63 -1.31 -1.33 8.42
C ASN A 63 -1.59 -2.70 9.06
N PRO A 64 -0.55 -3.37 9.61
CA PRO A 64 -0.72 -4.73 10.16
C PRO A 64 -1.32 -4.69 11.57
N VAL A 65 -2.62 -4.49 11.65
CA VAL A 65 -3.34 -4.44 12.91
C VAL A 65 -3.70 -5.85 13.35
N HIS A 66 -3.62 -6.12 14.66
CA HIS A 66 -4.06 -7.42 15.19
C HIS A 66 -5.55 -7.62 14.97
N LEU A 67 -5.97 -8.88 15.00
CA LEU A 67 -7.39 -9.19 14.86
C LEU A 67 -8.21 -8.51 15.94
N SER A 68 -7.64 -8.32 17.12
CA SER A 68 -8.31 -7.62 18.21
C SER A 68 -8.40 -6.12 17.98
N GLY A 69 -7.67 -5.61 16.98
CA GLY A 69 -7.60 -4.19 16.74
C GLY A 69 -6.52 -3.48 17.51
N GLU A 70 -5.78 -4.22 18.32
CA GLU A 70 -4.72 -3.63 19.13
C GLU A 70 -3.53 -3.25 18.25
N LEU A 71 -2.87 -2.16 18.65
CA LEU A 71 -1.68 -1.69 17.95
C LEU A 71 -0.48 -2.56 18.32
N SER A 72 0.05 -3.28 17.35
CA SER A 72 1.24 -4.10 17.55
C SER A 72 2.49 -3.24 17.39
N PRO A 73 3.64 -3.72 17.89
CA PRO A 73 4.90 -3.00 17.61
C PRO A 73 5.16 -2.83 16.13
N GLN A 74 4.79 -3.82 15.32
CA GLN A 74 4.95 -3.72 13.88
C GLN A 74 4.08 -2.60 13.32
N ALA A 75 2.83 -2.52 13.77
CA ALA A 75 1.93 -1.48 13.31
C ALA A 75 2.43 -0.09 13.73
N ALA A 76 2.96 0.01 14.94
CA ALA A 76 3.50 1.28 15.42
C ALA A 76 4.66 1.74 14.54
N ARG A 77 5.57 0.82 14.21
CA ARG A 77 6.70 1.16 13.35
C ARG A 77 6.24 1.57 11.95
N THR A 78 5.24 0.86 11.44
CA THR A 78 4.70 1.17 10.11
C THR A 78 4.08 2.55 10.10
N GLN A 79 3.32 2.88 11.14
CA GLN A 79 2.68 4.19 11.22
C GLN A 79 3.71 5.31 11.33
N ALA A 80 4.76 5.09 12.09
CA ALA A 80 5.83 6.08 12.21
C ALA A 80 6.52 6.30 10.86
N PHE A 81 6.81 5.21 10.17
CA PHE A 81 7.42 5.28 8.84
C PHE A 81 6.53 6.03 7.87
N ALA A 82 5.23 5.73 7.90
CA ALA A 82 4.26 6.37 7.02
C ALA A 82 4.19 7.88 7.29
N ALA A 83 4.20 8.26 8.56
CA ALA A 83 4.14 9.68 8.92
C ALA A 83 5.36 10.42 8.38
N GLU A 84 6.54 9.84 8.53
CA GLU A 84 7.75 10.45 8.02
C GLU A 84 7.74 10.56 6.49
N LEU A 85 7.22 9.53 5.85
CA LEU A 85 7.12 9.56 4.39
C LEU A 85 6.17 10.65 3.93
N GLY A 86 5.06 10.83 4.65
CA GLY A 86 4.13 11.89 4.34
C GLY A 86 4.76 13.27 4.46
N GLU A 87 5.55 13.46 5.51
CA GLU A 87 6.24 14.73 5.69
C GLU A 87 7.25 14.99 4.60
N LEU A 88 7.98 13.96 4.21
CA LEU A 88 9.03 14.10 3.21
C LEU A 88 8.45 14.35 1.82
N THR A 89 7.36 13.69 1.48
CA THR A 89 6.77 13.81 0.14
C THR A 89 5.75 14.92 0.02
N GLY A 90 5.14 15.32 1.13
CA GLY A 90 4.03 16.27 1.09
C GLY A 90 2.74 15.65 0.57
N LEU A 91 2.70 14.33 0.40
CA LEU A 91 1.54 13.64 -0.13
C LEU A 91 0.69 13.08 1.00
N PRO A 92 -0.63 12.97 0.77
CA PRO A 92 -1.50 12.28 1.73
C PRO A 92 -1.08 10.83 1.88
N ILE A 93 -1.15 10.34 3.11
CA ILE A 93 -0.87 8.93 3.42
C ILE A 93 -2.15 8.31 3.93
N HIS A 94 -2.53 7.19 3.33
CA HIS A 94 -3.69 6.43 3.76
C HIS A 94 -3.20 5.13 4.38
N LEU A 95 -3.48 4.94 5.66
CA LEU A 95 -3.17 3.67 6.32
C LEU A 95 -4.34 2.74 6.07
N TRP A 96 -4.06 1.60 5.47
CA TRP A 96 -5.10 0.66 5.08
C TRP A 96 -4.96 -0.61 5.90
N ASP A 97 -6.00 -0.95 6.65
CA ASP A 97 -6.03 -2.12 7.51
C ASP A 97 -5.90 -3.38 6.66
N GLU A 98 -4.82 -4.14 6.86
CA GLU A 98 -4.56 -5.33 6.06
C GLU A 98 -5.62 -6.41 6.27
N ARG A 99 -6.38 -6.35 7.37
CA ARG A 99 -7.47 -7.30 7.58
C ARG A 99 -8.58 -7.15 6.57
N LEU A 100 -8.63 -6.02 5.88
CA LEU A 100 -9.66 -5.75 4.87
C LEU A 100 -9.34 -6.40 3.53
N THR A 101 -8.17 -7.02 3.40
CA THR A 101 -7.84 -7.79 2.22
C THR A 101 -8.71 -9.03 2.15
N THR A 102 -9.15 -9.39 0.95
CA THR A 102 -10.09 -10.50 0.79
C THR A 102 -9.45 -11.84 1.13
N ARG A 103 -10.33 -12.84 1.36
CA ARG A 103 -9.84 -14.19 1.61
C ARG A 103 -9.05 -14.72 0.43
N GLU A 104 -9.49 -14.41 -0.78
CA GLU A 104 -8.76 -14.83 -1.98
C GLU A 104 -7.37 -14.25 -2.01
N ALA A 105 -7.24 -12.97 -1.63
CA ALA A 105 -5.94 -12.33 -1.59
C ALA A 105 -5.03 -13.01 -0.58
N HIS A 106 -5.57 -13.35 0.59
CA HIS A 106 -4.80 -14.07 1.59
C HIS A 106 -4.35 -15.44 1.08
N GLN A 107 -5.21 -16.11 0.35
CA GLN A 107 -4.85 -17.41 -0.23
C GLN A 107 -3.71 -17.26 -1.23
N ILE A 108 -3.77 -16.24 -2.06
CA ILE A 108 -2.71 -15.98 -3.03
C ILE A 108 -1.39 -15.73 -2.32
N LEU A 109 -1.43 -14.93 -1.24
CA LEU A 109 -0.22 -14.64 -0.47
C LEU A 109 0.33 -15.89 0.19
N TYR A 110 -0.56 -16.74 0.70
CA TYR A 110 -0.14 -17.98 1.35
C TYR A 110 0.58 -18.88 0.35
N GLU A 111 -0.01 -19.05 -0.83
CA GLU A 111 0.57 -19.89 -1.85
C GLU A 111 1.90 -19.33 -2.35
N ALA A 112 1.97 -18.01 -2.52
CA ALA A 112 3.21 -17.36 -2.93
C ALA A 112 4.29 -17.52 -1.87
N GLY A 113 3.90 -17.45 -0.60
CA GLY A 113 4.84 -17.59 0.50
C GLY A 113 5.42 -18.98 0.62
N HIS A 114 4.77 -19.98 0.03
CA HIS A 114 5.27 -21.35 0.02
C HIS A 114 6.12 -21.64 -1.19
N ALA A 115 6.33 -20.66 -2.05
CA ALA A 115 7.22 -20.80 -3.19
C ALA A 115 8.67 -20.76 -2.70
N ARG A 116 9.60 -20.91 -3.64
CA ARG A 116 11.00 -20.90 -3.28
C ARG A 116 11.40 -19.59 -2.64
N GLN A 117 12.45 -19.63 -1.84
CA GLN A 117 12.91 -18.45 -1.11
C GLN A 117 13.26 -17.30 -2.03
N ASP A 118 13.76 -17.60 -3.22
CA ASP A 118 14.14 -16.55 -4.16
C ASP A 118 12.92 -15.81 -4.70
N HIS A 119 11.71 -16.25 -4.37
CA HIS A 119 10.49 -15.57 -4.78
C HIS A 119 9.93 -14.62 -3.72
N ARG A 120 10.66 -14.41 -2.63
CA ARG A 120 10.18 -13.56 -1.55
C ARG A 120 9.93 -12.13 -2.00
N ARG A 121 10.75 -11.63 -2.93
CA ARG A 121 10.54 -10.28 -3.46
C ARG A 121 9.23 -10.18 -4.22
N VAL A 122 8.89 -11.24 -4.93
CA VAL A 122 7.61 -11.28 -5.64
C VAL A 122 6.46 -11.26 -4.65
N VAL A 123 6.60 -12.00 -3.55
CA VAL A 123 5.57 -12.02 -2.50
C VAL A 123 5.34 -10.62 -1.95
N ASP A 124 6.41 -9.87 -1.71
CA ASP A 124 6.29 -8.51 -1.19
C ASP A 124 5.54 -7.62 -2.16
N GLN A 125 5.83 -7.74 -3.45
CA GLN A 125 5.15 -6.95 -4.47
C GLN A 125 3.68 -7.35 -4.59
N VAL A 126 3.39 -8.62 -4.48
CA VAL A 126 2.02 -9.10 -4.52
C VAL A 126 1.24 -8.54 -3.34
N ALA A 127 1.86 -8.55 -2.16
CA ALA A 127 1.21 -8.02 -0.96
C ALA A 127 0.87 -6.54 -1.15
N ALA A 128 1.82 -5.76 -1.65
CA ALA A 128 1.57 -4.34 -1.88
C ALA A 128 0.47 -4.13 -2.91
N THR A 129 0.46 -4.95 -3.96
CA THR A 129 -0.54 -4.87 -5.01
C THR A 129 -1.93 -5.14 -4.46
N LEU A 130 -2.06 -6.16 -3.61
CA LEU A 130 -3.35 -6.53 -3.04
C LEU A 130 -3.85 -5.48 -2.05
N ILE A 131 -2.95 -4.90 -1.27
CA ILE A 131 -3.29 -3.80 -0.37
C ILE A 131 -3.84 -2.63 -1.17
N LEU A 132 -3.14 -2.24 -2.21
CA LEU A 132 -3.55 -1.11 -3.03
C LEU A 132 -4.86 -1.40 -3.74
N ARG A 133 -5.00 -2.59 -4.28
CA ARG A 133 -6.23 -2.99 -4.96
C ARG A 133 -7.42 -2.94 -4.02
N SER A 134 -7.25 -3.44 -2.81
CA SER A 134 -8.32 -3.41 -1.80
C SER A 134 -8.73 -1.98 -1.50
N PHE A 135 -7.76 -1.10 -1.35
CA PHE A 135 -8.03 0.31 -1.12
C PHE A 135 -8.81 0.93 -2.27
N MET A 136 -8.39 0.64 -3.50
CA MET A 136 -9.03 1.21 -4.68
C MET A 136 -10.46 0.72 -4.82
N GLU A 137 -10.71 -0.54 -4.51
CA GLU A 137 -12.05 -1.11 -4.59
C GLU A 137 -12.97 -0.43 -3.59
N GLU A 138 -12.46 -0.18 -2.39
CA GLU A 138 -13.27 0.49 -1.37
C GLU A 138 -13.56 1.93 -1.76
N GLN A 139 -12.57 2.63 -2.33
CA GLN A 139 -12.77 3.99 -2.78
C GLN A 139 -13.82 4.06 -3.89
N GLY A 140 -13.74 3.12 -4.84
CA GLY A 140 -14.72 3.08 -5.91
C GLY A 140 -16.13 2.84 -5.39
N THR A 141 -16.26 1.91 -4.46
CA THR A 141 -17.55 1.62 -3.85
C THR A 141 -18.06 2.82 -3.11
N GLY A 142 -17.20 3.47 -2.34
CA GLY A 142 -17.59 4.66 -1.61
C GLY A 142 -18.05 5.79 -2.52
N VAL A 143 -17.32 6.00 -3.60
CA VAL A 143 -17.68 7.03 -4.57
C VAL A 143 -19.02 6.72 -5.20
N LYS A 144 -19.26 5.45 -5.56
CA LYS A 144 -20.53 5.06 -6.14
C LYS A 144 -21.67 5.29 -5.17
N GLU A 145 -21.48 4.92 -3.91
CA GLU A 145 -22.53 5.12 -2.91
C GLU A 145 -22.81 6.59 -2.71
N GLN A 146 -21.78 7.40 -2.66
CA GLN A 146 -21.96 8.84 -2.50
C GLN A 146 -22.67 9.42 -3.71
N GLY A 147 -22.30 8.96 -4.89
CA GLY A 147 -22.94 9.41 -6.10
C GLY A 147 -24.41 9.07 -6.11
N ALA A 148 -24.74 7.88 -5.67
CA ALA A 148 -26.12 7.45 -5.58
C ALA A 148 -26.85 8.19 -4.48
N GLY A 149 -26.22 8.34 -3.40
CA GLY A 149 -26.82 8.96 -2.29
C GLY A 149 -26.57 10.40 -2.22
N SER A 150 -25.70 10.66 -2.67
CA SER A 150 -25.33 11.70 -2.54
C SER A 150 -25.23 12.23 -1.49
N GLU A 151 -25.13 11.65 -0.93
CA GLU A 151 -25.05 11.88 0.09
C GLU A 151 -24.38 12.57 0.25
N GLY A 152 -24.28 12.78 -0.20
CA GLY A 152 -23.83 13.19 -0.16
C GLY A 152 -23.27 13.80 0.36
N ALA A 153 -23.26 14.05 0.33
CA ALA A 153 -22.75 14.58 0.77
C ALA A 153 -21.93 14.43 1.29
N GLY A 154 -21.94 14.01 1.20
CA GLY A 154 -21.07 13.85 1.86
C GLY A 154 -20.48 13.97 2.12
#